data_7ec950533a7d1e24cb1f4446066129b1
#
_entry.id   7ec950533a7d1e24cb1f4446066129b1
#
_cell.length_a   1.000
_cell.length_b   1.000
_cell.length_c   1.000
_cell.angle_alpha   90.00
_cell.angle_beta   90.00
_cell.angle_gamma   90.00
#
_symmetry.space_group_name_H-M   'P 1'
#
loop_
_entity.id
_entity.type
_entity.pdbx_description
1 polymer ?
#
loop_
_entity_poly.entity_id
_entity_poly.type
_entity_poly.pdbx_seq_one_letter_code
_entity_poly.pdbx_strand_id
1 'polypeptide(L)'
;MSRAFVNEDAQGGPGKRYVLPERGDPSYDAVAAEVLLEAAREGDTSSAEQATGYYWGEPKLHEHVRRILARAEAAGDDRLEQLARRFLR
;
A
#
# COMPACT_ATOMS: atom_id res chain seq x y z
N MET A 1 1.31 31.08 -1.22
CA MET A 1 1.06 30.86 -0.75
C MET A 1 0.76 30.47 -0.63
N SER A 2 0.78 30.27 -0.98
CA SER A 2 0.53 29.77 -0.55
C SER A 2 0.06 29.13 -0.42
N ARG A 3 0.20 28.86 -0.85
CA ARG A 3 -0.13 28.22 -0.54
C ARG A 3 -0.40 27.44 -0.59
N ALA A 4 -0.13 27.28 -1.03
CA ALA A 4 -0.34 26.52 -0.76
C ALA A 4 -0.21 25.80 -0.66
N PHE A 5 0.08 25.75 -0.68
CA PHE A 5 0.16 25.08 -0.01
C PHE A 5 -0.02 24.50 0.47
N VAL A 6 0.20 24.28 0.20
CA VAL A 6 0.08 23.99 1.01
C VAL A 6 -0.30 23.32 1.52
N ASN A 7 -0.41 23.04 1.38
CA ASN A 7 -0.75 22.62 2.08
C ASN A 7 -1.05 21.81 2.22
N GLU A 8 -0.93 21.39 1.60
CA GLU A 8 -1.22 20.67 1.91
C GLU A 8 -0.81 19.98 2.37
N ASP A 9 -0.27 19.65 2.44
CA ASP A 9 0.12 19.03 3.14
C ASP A 9 0.07 19.03 4.12
N ALA A 10 0.46 19.47 4.03
CA ALA A 10 0.35 19.32 5.20
C ALA A 10 -0.80 18.93 5.72
N GLN A 11 -1.26 18.87 5.32
CA GLN A 11 -2.21 18.44 5.77
C GLN A 11 -2.20 17.29 6.15
N GLY A 12 -2.15 17.01 6.19
CA GLY A 12 -2.16 15.94 6.58
C GLY A 12 -1.73 15.40 7.64
N GLY A 13 -1.34 15.72 8.25
CA GLY A 13 -0.83 15.06 9.34
C GLY A 13 0.28 14.16 8.93
N PRO A 14 0.66 13.25 9.79
CA PRO A 14 1.85 12.46 9.59
C PRO A 14 1.74 11.42 8.50
N GLY A 15 0.56 11.03 8.14
CA GLY A 15 0.41 9.93 7.20
C GLY A 15 0.62 10.36 5.78
N LYS A 16 1.03 9.43 4.97
CA LYS A 16 1.17 9.63 3.56
C LYS A 16 -0.19 9.59 2.88
N ARG A 17 -0.35 10.30 1.79
CA ARG A 17 -1.56 10.19 0.99
C ARG A 17 -1.35 9.14 -0.08
N TYR A 18 -2.33 8.30 -0.24
CA TYR A 18 -2.27 7.23 -1.21
C TYR A 18 -3.32 7.44 -2.29
N VAL A 19 -2.92 7.22 -3.53
CA VAL A 19 -3.83 7.35 -4.66
C VAL A 19 -4.46 5.99 -4.92
N LEU A 20 -5.79 5.93 -4.79
CA LEU A 20 -6.53 4.70 -4.95
C LEU A 20 -7.65 4.92 -5.96
N PRO A 21 -8.01 3.89 -6.74
CA PRO A 21 -9.19 4.00 -7.60
C PRO A 21 -10.44 4.04 -6.74
N GLU A 22 -11.59 4.20 -7.39
CA GLU A 22 -12.85 4.10 -6.67
C GLU A 22 -13.06 2.69 -6.16
N ARG A 23 -13.78 2.57 -5.05
CA ARG A 23 -13.99 1.29 -4.39
C ARG A 23 -14.56 0.23 -5.32
N GLY A 24 -15.42 0.61 -6.24
CA GLY A 24 -16.00 -0.35 -7.17
C GLY A 24 -15.16 -0.70 -8.36
N ASP A 25 -13.99 -0.09 -8.49
CA ASP A 25 -13.12 -0.34 -9.64
C ASP A 25 -12.50 -1.74 -9.52
N PRO A 26 -12.51 -2.52 -10.61
CA PRO A 26 -11.92 -3.87 -10.54
C PRO A 26 -10.46 -3.90 -10.13
N SER A 27 -9.72 -2.81 -10.34
CA SER A 27 -8.31 -2.75 -9.97
C SER A 27 -8.09 -2.34 -8.52
N TYR A 28 -9.17 -2.04 -7.78
CA TYR A 28 -9.00 -1.50 -6.43
C TYR A 28 -8.16 -2.40 -5.54
N ASP A 29 -8.48 -3.69 -5.53
CA ASP A 29 -7.78 -4.61 -4.63
C ASP A 29 -6.30 -4.76 -5.02
N ALA A 30 -6.00 -4.78 -6.31
CA ALA A 30 -4.60 -4.86 -6.74
C ALA A 30 -3.82 -3.64 -6.28
N VAL A 31 -4.42 -2.45 -6.43
CA VAL A 31 -3.76 -1.22 -6.00
C VAL A 31 -3.65 -1.18 -4.48
N ALA A 32 -4.69 -1.61 -3.77
CA ALA A 32 -4.66 -1.65 -2.31
C ALA A 32 -3.52 -2.53 -1.80
N ALA A 33 -3.29 -3.68 -2.44
CA ALA A 33 -2.19 -4.56 -2.06
C ALA A 33 -0.85 -3.85 -2.23
N GLU A 34 -0.67 -3.14 -3.34
CA GLU A 34 0.57 -2.38 -3.56
C GLU A 34 0.75 -1.31 -2.50
N VAL A 35 -0.33 -0.59 -2.19
CA VAL A 35 -0.28 0.48 -1.20
C VAL A 35 0.13 -0.06 0.17
N LEU A 36 -0.45 -1.18 0.58
CA LEU A 36 -0.13 -1.76 1.89
C LEU A 36 1.33 -2.18 1.97
N LEU A 37 1.84 -2.81 0.91
CA LEU A 37 3.24 -3.23 0.92
C LEU A 37 4.19 -2.05 0.87
N GLU A 38 3.85 -1.04 0.07
CA GLU A 38 4.68 0.15 0.00
C GLU A 38 4.71 0.88 1.33
N ALA A 39 3.56 0.97 2.00
CA ALA A 39 3.49 1.60 3.31
C ALA A 39 4.32 0.83 4.33
N ALA A 40 4.36 -0.49 4.23
CA ALA A 40 5.16 -1.28 5.14
C ALA A 40 6.66 -1.01 4.96
N ARG A 41 7.08 -0.73 3.74
CA ARG A 41 8.47 -0.36 3.50
C ARG A 41 8.84 0.92 4.25
N GLU A 42 7.87 1.78 4.46
CA GLU A 42 8.08 3.06 5.12
C GLU A 42 7.69 3.06 6.59
N GLY A 43 7.22 1.91 7.09
CA GLY A 43 6.83 1.80 8.48
C GLY A 43 5.52 2.48 8.81
N ASP A 44 4.63 2.61 7.84
CA ASP A 44 3.39 3.37 8.01
C ASP A 44 2.17 2.58 7.54
N THR A 45 2.08 1.32 7.99
CA THR A 45 0.97 0.46 7.60
C THR A 45 -0.37 1.00 8.05
N SER A 46 -0.43 1.65 9.21
CA SER A 46 -1.72 2.08 9.72
C SER A 46 -2.38 3.13 8.82
N SER A 47 -1.60 4.03 8.22
CA SER A 47 -2.17 5.00 7.28
C SER A 47 -2.73 4.29 6.06
N ALA A 48 -2.03 3.28 5.57
CA ALA A 48 -2.50 2.52 4.42
C ALA A 48 -3.74 1.71 4.76
N GLU A 49 -3.81 1.16 5.97
CA GLU A 49 -5.01 0.44 6.39
C GLU A 49 -6.21 1.35 6.41
N GLN A 50 -6.05 2.57 6.91
CA GLN A 50 -7.13 3.54 6.90
C GLN A 50 -7.53 3.93 5.49
N ALA A 51 -6.54 4.15 4.63
CA ALA A 51 -6.81 4.58 3.27
C ALA A 51 -7.49 3.49 2.44
N THR A 52 -7.03 2.25 2.56
CA THR A 52 -7.55 1.17 1.75
C THR A 52 -8.80 0.51 2.31
N GLY A 53 -8.98 0.58 3.62
CA GLY A 53 -10.05 -0.14 4.29
C GLY A 53 -9.73 -1.60 4.54
N TYR A 54 -8.52 -2.03 4.26
CA TYR A 54 -8.08 -3.40 4.48
C TYR A 54 -6.98 -3.42 5.54
N TYR A 55 -6.98 -4.45 6.36
CA TYR A 55 -5.91 -4.66 7.32
C TYR A 55 -4.78 -5.47 6.70
N TRP A 56 -3.61 -5.35 7.28
CA TRP A 56 -2.46 -6.14 6.87
C TRP A 56 -2.81 -7.63 6.94
N GLY A 57 -2.51 -8.34 5.86
CA GLY A 57 -2.78 -9.77 5.80
C GLY A 57 -4.14 -10.14 5.25
N GLU A 58 -4.90 -9.17 4.77
CA GLU A 58 -6.25 -9.38 4.27
C GLU A 58 -6.31 -10.52 3.25
N PRO A 59 -7.12 -11.57 3.50
CA PRO A 59 -7.16 -12.71 2.57
C PRO A 59 -7.59 -12.34 1.16
N LYS A 60 -8.45 -11.35 1.01
CA LYS A 60 -8.91 -10.92 -0.32
C LYS A 60 -7.77 -10.42 -1.18
N LEU A 61 -6.67 -10.01 -0.57
CA LEU A 61 -5.54 -9.46 -1.29
C LEU A 61 -4.43 -10.47 -1.52
N HIS A 62 -4.56 -11.69 -1.00
CA HIS A 62 -3.46 -12.65 -1.05
C HIS A 62 -3.02 -12.96 -2.47
N GLU A 63 -3.95 -13.10 -3.39
CA GLU A 63 -3.58 -13.39 -4.77
C GLU A 63 -2.79 -12.25 -5.38
N HIS A 64 -3.21 -11.03 -5.13
CA HIS A 64 -2.46 -9.86 -5.61
C HIS A 64 -1.08 -9.80 -5.00
N VAL A 65 -0.99 -10.11 -3.70
CA VAL A 65 0.31 -10.08 -3.01
C VAL A 65 1.22 -11.19 -3.54
N ARG A 66 0.67 -12.35 -3.91
CA ARG A 66 1.48 -13.40 -4.52
C ARG A 66 2.10 -12.94 -5.84
N ARG A 67 1.35 -12.18 -6.63
CA ARG A 67 1.89 -11.63 -7.87
C ARG A 67 3.00 -10.63 -7.59
N ILE A 68 2.81 -9.79 -6.56
CA ILE A 68 3.85 -8.86 -6.16
C ILE A 68 5.08 -9.60 -5.68
N LEU A 69 4.89 -10.69 -4.93
CA LEU A 69 5.99 -11.51 -4.47
C LEU A 69 6.79 -12.07 -5.64
N ALA A 70 6.10 -12.63 -6.64
CA ALA A 70 6.78 -13.16 -7.81
C ALA A 70 7.57 -12.09 -8.54
N ARG A 71 6.99 -10.90 -8.66
CA ARG A 71 7.67 -9.79 -9.31
C ARG A 71 8.90 -9.35 -8.51
N ALA A 72 8.77 -9.32 -7.18
CA ALA A 72 9.89 -8.95 -6.33
C ALA A 72 11.03 -9.94 -6.43
N GLU A 73 10.70 -11.23 -6.48
CA GLU A 73 11.72 -12.27 -6.63
C GLU A 73 12.44 -12.12 -7.96
N ALA A 74 11.70 -11.88 -9.02
CA ALA A 74 12.29 -11.73 -10.35
C ALA A 74 13.18 -10.50 -10.43
N ALA A 75 12.83 -9.44 -9.69
CA ALA A 75 13.59 -8.20 -9.70
C ALA A 75 14.74 -8.18 -8.69
N GLY A 76 14.80 -9.16 -7.81
CA GLY A 76 15.81 -9.17 -6.75
C GLY A 76 15.53 -8.16 -5.66
N ASP A 77 14.27 -7.79 -5.46
CA ASP A 77 13.88 -6.82 -4.44
C ASP A 77 13.63 -7.55 -3.13
N ASP A 78 14.68 -7.75 -2.36
CA ASP A 78 14.62 -8.59 -1.15
C ASP A 78 13.68 -8.02 -0.11
N ARG A 79 13.65 -6.71 0.04
CA ARG A 79 12.80 -6.09 1.04
C ARG A 79 11.33 -6.31 0.72
N LEU A 80 10.95 -6.06 -0.52
CA LEU A 80 9.58 -6.26 -0.95
C LEU A 80 9.19 -7.73 -0.85
N GLU A 81 10.11 -8.62 -1.20
CA GLU A 81 9.87 -10.05 -1.07
C GLU A 81 9.55 -10.43 0.37
N GLN A 82 10.34 -9.94 1.32
CA GLN A 82 10.12 -10.24 2.73
C GLN A 82 8.77 -9.73 3.21
N LEU A 83 8.41 -8.51 2.81
CA LEU A 83 7.13 -7.92 3.20
C LEU A 83 5.96 -8.70 2.63
N ALA A 84 6.06 -9.09 1.37
CA ALA A 84 4.99 -9.87 0.74
C ALA A 84 4.82 -11.21 1.44
N ARG A 85 5.90 -11.87 1.80
CA ARG A 85 5.81 -13.14 2.53
C ARG A 85 5.17 -12.97 3.88
N ARG A 86 5.47 -11.88 4.58
CA ARG A 86 4.82 -11.59 5.86
C ARG A 86 3.32 -11.39 5.68
N PHE A 87 2.95 -10.70 4.63
CA PHE A 87 1.53 -10.44 4.37
C PHE A 87 0.78 -11.75 4.18
N LEU A 88 1.43 -12.73 3.57
CA LEU A 88 0.78 -13.99 3.19
C LEU A 88 0.74 -15.03 4.31
N ARG A 89 1.31 -14.75 5.46
CA ARG A 89 1.31 -15.70 6.56
C ARG A 89 -0.05 -15.97 7.14
#